data_3b8e522c3152c8d18dd543833ee8d60e
#
_entry.id   3b8e522c3152c8d18dd543833ee8d60e
#
_cell.length_a   1.000
_cell.length_b   1.000
_cell.length_c   1.000
_cell.angle_alpha   90.00
_cell.angle_beta   90.00
_cell.angle_gamma   90.00
#
_symmetry.space_group_name_H-M   'P 1'
#
loop_
_entity.id
_entity.type
_entity.pdbx_description
1 polymer ?
#
loop_
_entity_poly.entity_id
_entity_poly.type
_entity_poly.pdbx_seq_one_letter_code
_entity_poly.pdbx_strand_id
1 'polypeptide(L)'
;MNAINRKLTTTGVVLTAAAAMSAMVIVSNQSHAQTAAPNAEYHRFLKSPVALDPETGADAAATARNGPAPGATTSVTEPRSGGPFREAPTGFDNRTNGFDIQGPRFDTIDESNVVPLRSFNDNRFIFEEVEGVADGLGPTFNAQACRECHQNIVTGGASQVAEHRTGRMELLEFVESVGGSLIQSRSTHPEVFELVPFEDSVSTFRISTNTLGAGFVEAIANDTLLQIRNSQPASIRGRALEVAVLEAGNAPRVGRFGWKSQHASLESFAADAYLNEMGITTPLLPEENTSLGRSVGYGTGYDPVQDPEDDGVDVVAFANFMRATKAPPRGRINSTVRAGELVFAQAGCAGCHVPTLRTAAPGTRINGGALRVRDAVGNKIIHPYSDFLLHDIGTGDGIPVLPGAEFASTANQIRTAPLWGLRTRNRLMHDGLSFTKQEAIARHAGQAASAKAAYDALSTAQKNQLLAFLDSL
;
A
#
# COMPACT_ATOMS: atom_id res chain seq x y z
N MET A 1 -77.60 17.91 6.38
CA MET A 1 -78.01 19.34 6.30
C MET A 1 -76.85 20.11 5.75
N ASN A 2 -77.15 20.68 4.63
CA ASN A 2 -76.47 21.78 3.85
C ASN A 2 -75.03 21.58 3.35
N ALA A 3 -75.06 21.34 2.05
CA ALA A 3 -74.01 21.65 1.07
C ALA A 3 -73.77 23.16 0.93
N ILE A 4 -72.56 23.56 0.61
CA ILE A 4 -72.28 24.75 -0.20
C ILE A 4 -71.15 24.41 -1.20
N ASN A 5 -71.57 24.34 -2.45
CA ASN A 5 -70.76 24.42 -3.64
C ASN A 5 -70.09 25.78 -3.77
N ARG A 6 -68.83 25.87 -4.14
CA ARG A 6 -68.31 27.00 -4.92
C ARG A 6 -67.33 26.49 -5.99
N LYS A 7 -67.76 26.62 -7.20
CA LYS A 7 -66.96 26.61 -8.43
C LYS A 7 -65.96 27.78 -8.40
N LEU A 8 -64.74 27.54 -8.80
CA LEU A 8 -63.84 28.57 -9.27
C LEU A 8 -63.19 28.16 -10.56
N THR A 9 -63.31 29.00 -11.51
CA THR A 9 -63.02 29.01 -12.91
C THR A 9 -61.52 28.89 -13.21
N THR A 10 -61.20 28.07 -14.17
CA THR A 10 -59.94 27.98 -14.92
C THR A 10 -59.61 29.29 -15.62
N THR A 11 -58.42 29.83 -15.34
CA THR A 11 -57.76 30.80 -16.23
C THR A 11 -56.46 30.19 -16.69
N GLY A 12 -56.40 29.87 -17.99
CA GLY A 12 -55.19 29.33 -18.61
C GLY A 12 -54.15 30.44 -18.77
N VAL A 13 -52.95 30.13 -18.38
CA VAL A 13 -51.74 30.86 -18.77
C VAL A 13 -50.95 29.98 -19.72
N VAL A 14 -50.96 30.39 -20.98
CA VAL A 14 -50.07 29.84 -22.02
C VAL A 14 -48.69 30.45 -21.78
N LEU A 15 -47.74 29.65 -21.30
CA LEU A 15 -46.32 30.00 -21.33
C LEU A 15 -45.70 29.42 -22.59
N THR A 16 -45.37 30.27 -23.52
CA THR A 16 -44.52 29.98 -24.67
C THR A 16 -43.12 29.68 -24.20
N ALA A 17 -42.67 28.45 -24.37
CA ALA A 17 -41.27 28.04 -24.19
C ALA A 17 -40.46 28.58 -25.38
N ALA A 18 -39.63 29.58 -25.13
CA ALA A 18 -38.55 29.98 -26.03
C ALA A 18 -37.41 28.98 -25.89
N ALA A 19 -37.20 28.18 -26.93
CA ALA A 19 -36.03 27.31 -27.03
C ALA A 19 -34.81 28.18 -27.31
N ALA A 20 -33.97 28.36 -26.27
CA ALA A 20 -32.61 28.85 -26.44
C ALA A 20 -31.74 27.68 -26.87
N MET A 21 -31.44 27.55 -28.15
CA MET A 21 -30.33 26.72 -28.64
C MET A 21 -29.01 27.36 -28.20
N SER A 22 -28.44 26.86 -27.14
CA SER A 22 -27.02 27.10 -26.85
C SER A 22 -26.20 26.22 -27.79
N ALA A 23 -25.58 26.85 -28.78
CA ALA A 23 -24.56 26.22 -29.60
C ALA A 23 -23.37 25.83 -28.70
N MET A 24 -23.24 24.54 -28.41
CA MET A 24 -22.07 23.97 -27.76
C MET A 24 -20.96 23.95 -28.81
N VAL A 25 -20.06 24.92 -28.72
CA VAL A 25 -18.82 24.91 -29.48
C VAL A 25 -17.97 23.77 -28.88
N ILE A 26 -17.97 22.63 -29.58
CA ILE A 26 -17.02 21.58 -29.34
C ILE A 26 -15.68 22.10 -29.86
N VAL A 27 -14.87 22.68 -28.96
CA VAL A 27 -13.45 22.87 -29.20
C VAL A 27 -12.86 21.46 -29.07
N SER A 28 -12.63 20.82 -30.20
CA SER A 28 -11.79 19.63 -30.26
C SER A 28 -10.38 20.07 -29.94
N ASN A 29 -10.00 19.99 -28.67
CA ASN A 29 -8.60 19.98 -28.29
C ASN A 29 -8.07 18.61 -28.75
N GLN A 30 -7.60 18.56 -29.99
CA GLN A 30 -6.61 17.56 -30.38
C GLN A 30 -5.32 17.95 -29.64
N SER A 31 -5.22 17.53 -28.39
CA SER A 31 -3.93 17.29 -27.80
C SER A 31 -3.26 16.25 -28.68
N HIS A 32 -2.24 16.68 -29.42
CA HIS A 32 -1.26 15.76 -29.95
C HIS A 32 -0.64 15.10 -28.72
N ALA A 33 -1.19 13.97 -28.28
CA ALA A 33 -0.44 12.97 -27.60
C ALA A 33 0.66 12.60 -28.60
N GLN A 34 1.85 13.15 -28.43
CA GLN A 34 3.03 12.47 -28.89
C GLN A 34 3.06 11.17 -28.10
N THR A 35 2.51 10.14 -28.71
CA THR A 35 2.87 8.77 -28.43
C THR A 35 4.36 8.68 -28.76
N ALA A 36 5.20 8.96 -27.82
CA ALA A 36 6.52 8.37 -27.79
C ALA A 36 6.21 6.88 -27.69
N ALA A 37 6.31 6.16 -28.81
CA ALA A 37 6.29 4.72 -28.79
C ALA A 37 7.31 4.30 -27.73
N PRO A 38 6.93 3.47 -26.76
CA PRO A 38 7.88 2.93 -25.81
C PRO A 38 8.98 2.31 -26.65
N ASN A 39 10.21 2.63 -26.31
CA ASN A 39 11.35 2.21 -27.10
C ASN A 39 11.43 0.68 -26.96
N ALA A 40 10.93 -0.05 -27.93
CA ALA A 40 10.89 -1.53 -27.91
C ALA A 40 12.29 -2.14 -27.68
N GLU A 41 13.33 -1.37 -27.98
CA GLU A 41 14.71 -1.73 -27.64
C GLU A 41 15.00 -1.59 -26.14
N TYR A 42 14.35 -0.66 -25.43
CA TYR A 42 14.53 -0.49 -23.99
C TYR A 42 13.91 -1.65 -23.22
N HIS A 43 12.71 -2.07 -23.59
CA HIS A 43 12.07 -3.27 -23.03
C HIS A 43 12.86 -4.54 -23.33
N ARG A 44 13.45 -4.66 -24.51
CA ARG A 44 14.30 -5.79 -24.87
C ARG A 44 15.60 -5.85 -24.04
N PHE A 45 16.12 -4.71 -23.62
CA PHE A 45 17.30 -4.62 -22.77
C PHE A 45 16.99 -4.98 -21.31
N LEU A 46 15.82 -4.59 -20.81
CA LEU A 46 15.35 -4.91 -19.45
C LEU A 46 14.84 -6.35 -19.32
N LYS A 47 14.28 -6.90 -20.40
CA LYS A 47 13.75 -8.30 -20.46
C LYS A 47 14.80 -9.35 -20.83
N SER A 48 16.06 -8.97 -21.02
CA SER A 48 17.12 -9.98 -21.12
C SER A 48 17.32 -10.61 -19.73
N PRO A 49 17.22 -11.94 -19.57
CA PRO A 49 17.41 -12.57 -18.28
C PRO A 49 18.87 -12.46 -17.86
N VAL A 50 19.21 -11.36 -17.24
CA VAL A 50 20.37 -11.29 -16.39
C VAL A 50 19.94 -11.85 -15.05
N ALA A 51 20.26 -13.09 -14.81
CA ALA A 51 20.05 -13.69 -13.49
C ALA A 51 20.86 -12.86 -12.48
N LEU A 52 20.17 -11.96 -11.77
CA LEU A 52 20.75 -11.28 -10.63
C LEU A 52 21.01 -12.35 -9.58
N ASP A 53 22.25 -12.47 -9.15
CA ASP A 53 22.56 -13.26 -7.98
C ASP A 53 21.78 -12.69 -6.79
N PRO A 54 20.82 -13.43 -6.24
CA PRO A 54 19.98 -12.93 -5.14
C PRO A 54 20.78 -12.63 -3.88
N GLU A 55 22.03 -13.06 -3.81
CA GLU A 55 22.88 -12.83 -2.63
C GLU A 55 23.72 -11.55 -2.73
N THR A 56 24.12 -11.11 -3.92
CA THR A 56 25.09 -10.02 -4.08
C THR A 56 24.60 -8.85 -4.90
N GLY A 57 23.53 -8.99 -5.68
CA GLY A 57 23.08 -7.97 -6.61
C GLY A 57 24.09 -7.68 -7.72
N ALA A 58 25.02 -8.60 -7.98
CA ALA A 58 26.02 -8.50 -9.04
C ALA A 58 25.64 -9.41 -10.21
N ASP A 59 25.98 -8.95 -11.39
CA ASP A 59 25.73 -9.66 -12.64
C ASP A 59 26.37 -11.04 -12.65
N ALA A 60 25.60 -12.11 -12.68
CA ALA A 60 26.10 -13.50 -12.77
C ALA A 60 26.95 -13.74 -14.04
N ALA A 61 26.85 -12.87 -15.06
CA ALA A 61 27.62 -12.97 -16.29
C ALA A 61 29.10 -12.56 -16.12
N ALA A 62 29.46 -11.86 -15.04
CA ALA A 62 30.85 -11.45 -14.82
C ALA A 62 31.73 -12.53 -14.16
N THR A 63 31.11 -13.54 -13.54
CA THR A 63 31.83 -14.59 -12.80
C THR A 63 32.25 -15.80 -13.63
N ALA A 64 31.75 -15.93 -14.86
CA ALA A 64 32.02 -17.10 -15.71
C ALA A 64 33.40 -17.08 -16.42
N ARG A 65 34.20 -16.03 -16.31
CA ARG A 65 35.46 -15.90 -17.06
C ARG A 65 36.76 -16.13 -16.27
N ASN A 66 36.68 -16.28 -14.95
CA ASN A 66 37.87 -16.61 -14.18
C ASN A 66 37.60 -17.83 -13.28
N GLY A 67 38.00 -19.00 -13.72
CA GLY A 67 38.00 -20.20 -12.88
C GLY A 67 38.87 -19.98 -11.64
N PRO A 68 38.51 -20.58 -10.49
CA PRO A 68 39.25 -20.37 -9.26
C PRO A 68 40.63 -21.01 -9.36
N ALA A 69 41.64 -20.26 -8.94
CA ALA A 69 42.97 -20.82 -8.71
C ALA A 69 42.91 -21.89 -7.61
N PRO A 70 43.58 -23.02 -7.74
CA PRO A 70 43.55 -24.08 -6.73
C PRO A 70 44.24 -23.58 -5.46
N GLY A 71 43.51 -23.46 -4.35
CA GLY A 71 44.09 -23.21 -3.05
C GLY A 71 43.45 -22.10 -2.15
N ALA A 72 42.37 -21.49 -2.55
CA ALA A 72 41.69 -20.56 -1.66
C ALA A 72 40.67 -21.30 -0.76
N THR A 73 41.00 -21.52 0.47
CA THR A 73 40.03 -21.88 1.53
C THR A 73 39.09 -20.70 1.72
N THR A 74 37.85 -20.83 1.21
CA THR A 74 36.78 -19.90 1.54
C THR A 74 36.49 -19.99 3.03
N SER A 75 36.99 -19.02 3.79
CA SER A 75 36.49 -18.77 5.12
C SER A 75 35.06 -18.25 4.99
N VAL A 76 34.07 -19.07 5.31
CA VAL A 76 32.71 -18.66 5.56
C VAL A 76 32.76 -17.67 6.71
N THR A 77 32.74 -16.39 6.43
CA THR A 77 32.62 -15.36 7.48
C THR A 77 31.23 -15.52 8.07
N GLU A 78 31.14 -15.98 9.30
CA GLU A 78 29.89 -15.95 10.05
C GLU A 78 29.32 -14.52 10.04
N PRO A 79 27.95 -14.36 9.98
CA PRO A 79 27.35 -13.06 9.97
C PRO A 79 27.82 -12.27 11.17
N ARG A 80 28.39 -11.09 10.94
CA ARG A 80 28.82 -10.17 11.98
C ARG A 80 27.62 -9.77 12.84
N SER A 81 27.39 -10.50 13.92
CA SER A 81 26.42 -10.13 14.95
C SER A 81 26.88 -8.84 15.63
N GLY A 82 26.04 -7.77 15.52
CA GLY A 82 26.06 -6.72 16.52
C GLY A 82 26.90 -5.48 16.26
N GLY A 83 26.79 -4.84 15.10
CA GLY A 83 27.13 -3.42 15.02
C GLY A 83 26.11 -2.58 15.82
N PRO A 84 26.48 -1.38 16.32
CA PRO A 84 25.56 -0.52 17.05
C PRO A 84 24.38 -0.11 16.16
N PHE A 85 23.17 -0.07 16.75
CA PHE A 85 21.99 0.47 16.06
C PHE A 85 22.20 1.95 15.73
N ARG A 86 21.76 2.35 14.55
CA ARG A 86 21.83 3.73 14.06
C ARG A 86 20.45 4.20 13.62
N GLU A 87 20.19 5.50 13.73
CA GLU A 87 18.99 6.10 13.16
C GLU A 87 18.90 5.81 11.66
N ALA A 88 17.72 5.40 11.22
CA ALA A 88 17.45 5.25 9.80
C ALA A 88 17.45 6.64 9.12
N PRO A 89 18.00 6.75 7.90
CA PRO A 89 17.88 7.97 7.12
C PRO A 89 16.42 8.23 6.77
N THR A 90 16.03 9.51 6.79
CA THR A 90 14.69 9.96 6.38
C THR A 90 14.80 10.95 5.23
N GLY A 91 13.83 10.97 4.34
CA GLY A 91 13.81 11.86 3.19
C GLY A 91 12.66 11.55 2.25
N PHE A 92 12.50 12.39 1.22
CA PHE A 92 11.63 12.13 0.09
C PHE A 92 12.47 11.97 -1.18
N ASP A 93 12.03 11.12 -2.09
CA ASP A 93 12.62 10.99 -3.42
C ASP A 93 12.12 12.14 -4.30
N ASN A 94 12.65 13.32 -4.04
CA ASN A 94 12.10 14.59 -4.49
C ASN A 94 12.27 14.89 -5.99
N ARG A 95 12.87 13.98 -6.74
CA ARG A 95 13.02 14.15 -8.19
C ARG A 95 11.89 13.60 -9.01
N THR A 96 11.03 12.82 -8.40
CA THR A 96 10.04 12.03 -9.10
C THR A 96 8.88 12.84 -9.62
N ASN A 97 8.52 13.96 -8.95
CA ASN A 97 7.33 14.73 -9.26
C ASN A 97 7.51 16.25 -9.26
N GLY A 98 8.75 16.72 -9.39
CA GLY A 98 9.03 18.15 -9.53
C GLY A 98 8.87 18.98 -8.26
N PHE A 99 8.77 18.38 -7.09
CA PHE A 99 8.91 19.13 -5.84
C PHE A 99 10.28 19.75 -5.75
N ASP A 100 10.37 20.85 -5.01
CA ASP A 100 11.63 21.52 -4.77
C ASP A 100 12.68 20.56 -4.25
N ILE A 101 13.88 20.71 -4.76
CA ILE A 101 15.01 19.84 -4.46
C ILE A 101 15.50 20.20 -3.05
N GLN A 102 15.04 19.45 -2.07
CA GLN A 102 15.40 19.61 -0.67
C GLN A 102 16.61 18.79 -0.25
N GLY A 103 17.13 17.96 -1.13
CA GLY A 103 18.22 17.04 -0.83
C GLY A 103 19.04 16.66 -2.04
N PRO A 104 19.94 15.70 -1.86
CA PRO A 104 20.76 15.21 -2.95
C PRO A 104 19.89 14.59 -4.05
N ARG A 105 20.50 14.49 -5.22
CA ARG A 105 19.91 13.80 -6.36
C ARG A 105 19.55 12.39 -5.94
N PHE A 106 18.31 11.95 -6.21
CA PHE A 106 17.84 10.60 -5.85
C PHE A 106 18.04 10.30 -4.35
N ASP A 107 17.10 10.79 -3.57
CA ASP A 107 17.12 10.64 -2.12
C ASP A 107 16.79 9.20 -1.71
N THR A 108 17.76 8.32 -1.90
CA THR A 108 17.69 6.90 -1.56
C THR A 108 18.37 6.59 -0.23
N ILE A 109 18.21 5.36 0.26
CA ILE A 109 18.82 4.93 1.51
C ILE A 109 20.35 4.81 1.34
N ASP A 110 20.77 4.01 0.39
CA ASP A 110 22.15 3.75 0.02
C ASP A 110 22.16 2.97 -1.30
N GLU A 111 22.39 3.66 -2.39
CA GLU A 111 22.30 3.06 -3.72
C GLU A 111 23.34 1.96 -3.93
N SER A 112 24.45 2.00 -3.21
CA SER A 112 25.49 0.98 -3.34
C SER A 112 25.20 -0.28 -2.56
N ASN A 113 24.38 -0.20 -1.50
CA ASN A 113 24.13 -1.32 -0.59
C ASN A 113 22.72 -1.91 -0.66
N VAL A 114 21.74 -1.14 -1.15
CA VAL A 114 20.37 -1.65 -1.34
C VAL A 114 20.11 -1.86 -2.81
N VAL A 115 20.03 -0.77 -3.53
CA VAL A 115 19.85 -0.72 -4.99
C VAL A 115 20.80 0.36 -5.51
N PRO A 116 21.66 0.09 -6.48
CA PRO A 116 22.52 1.10 -7.08
C PRO A 116 21.70 2.28 -7.62
N LEU A 117 22.27 3.48 -7.62
CA LEU A 117 21.57 4.69 -8.05
C LEU A 117 20.89 4.56 -9.41
N ARG A 118 21.55 3.93 -10.36
CA ARG A 118 20.99 3.65 -11.67
C ARG A 118 19.80 2.69 -11.57
N SER A 119 19.95 1.59 -10.86
CA SER A 119 18.89 0.60 -10.67
C SER A 119 17.71 1.16 -9.91
N PHE A 120 17.93 2.06 -8.93
CA PHE A 120 16.84 2.75 -8.24
C PHE A 120 15.97 3.53 -9.24
N ASN A 121 16.59 4.28 -10.18
CA ASN A 121 15.82 4.99 -11.18
C ASN A 121 15.10 4.08 -12.16
N ASP A 122 15.78 3.02 -12.59
CA ASP A 122 15.19 2.06 -13.52
C ASP A 122 13.99 1.38 -12.85
N ASN A 123 14.12 0.93 -11.62
CA ASN A 123 13.02 0.35 -10.84
C ASN A 123 11.88 1.35 -10.56
N ARG A 124 12.23 2.62 -10.34
CA ARG A 124 11.22 3.68 -10.19
C ARG A 124 10.47 3.90 -11.51
N PHE A 125 11.13 3.89 -12.65
CA PHE A 125 10.47 4.06 -13.94
C PHE A 125 9.50 2.91 -14.22
N ILE A 126 9.86 1.68 -13.88
CA ILE A 126 8.96 0.54 -13.96
C ILE A 126 7.75 0.72 -13.02
N PHE A 127 7.97 1.19 -11.78
CA PHE A 127 6.87 1.53 -10.86
C PHE A 127 5.96 2.66 -11.35
N GLU A 128 6.47 3.53 -12.23
CA GLU A 128 5.74 4.66 -12.84
C GLU A 128 5.20 4.32 -14.24
N GLU A 129 5.57 3.19 -14.80
CA GLU A 129 5.15 2.74 -16.14
C GLU A 129 3.64 2.63 -16.24
N VAL A 130 3.10 3.04 -17.37
CA VAL A 130 1.66 2.94 -17.66
C VAL A 130 1.44 1.73 -18.56
N GLU A 131 0.85 0.70 -18.01
CA GLU A 131 0.56 -0.52 -18.74
C GLU A 131 -0.65 -0.33 -19.68
N GLY A 132 -0.56 -0.96 -20.82
CA GLY A 132 -1.65 -1.08 -21.78
C GLY A 132 -2.08 -2.53 -21.98
N VAL A 133 -3.14 -2.73 -22.74
CA VAL A 133 -3.65 -4.09 -23.06
C VAL A 133 -2.60 -4.96 -23.75
N ALA A 134 -1.69 -4.36 -24.50
CA ALA A 134 -0.60 -5.10 -25.14
C ALA A 134 0.50 -5.54 -24.17
N ASP A 135 0.55 -4.93 -23.00
CA ASP A 135 1.48 -5.22 -21.92
C ASP A 135 0.84 -6.13 -20.84
N GLY A 136 -0.43 -6.57 -21.07
CA GLY A 136 -1.17 -7.46 -20.17
C GLY A 136 -2.19 -6.77 -19.26
N LEU A 137 -2.43 -5.46 -19.40
CA LEU A 137 -3.40 -4.75 -18.55
C LEU A 137 -4.81 -5.31 -18.68
N GLY A 138 -5.40 -5.67 -17.58
CA GLY A 138 -6.79 -6.08 -17.47
C GLY A 138 -6.98 -7.59 -17.67
N PRO A 139 -8.22 -8.03 -17.98
CA PRO A 139 -9.38 -7.27 -18.51
C PRO A 139 -10.13 -6.38 -17.51
N THR A 140 -10.02 -6.64 -16.21
CA THR A 140 -10.60 -5.79 -15.15
C THR A 140 -9.47 -5.19 -14.30
N PHE A 141 -9.54 -3.91 -13.97
CA PHE A 141 -8.46 -3.21 -13.27
C PHE A 141 -8.94 -1.94 -12.57
N ASN A 142 -8.13 -1.40 -11.67
CA ASN A 142 -8.35 -0.12 -11.00
C ASN A 142 -7.40 0.96 -11.48
N ALA A 143 -6.17 0.59 -11.84
CA ALA A 143 -5.10 1.51 -12.22
C ALA A 143 -4.28 0.93 -13.38
N GLN A 144 -3.56 1.80 -14.09
CA GLN A 144 -2.65 1.42 -15.17
C GLN A 144 -1.17 1.57 -14.78
N ALA A 145 -0.90 2.07 -13.57
CA ALA A 145 0.43 2.24 -13.04
C ALA A 145 0.39 2.26 -11.51
N CYS A 146 1.39 1.72 -10.84
CA CYS A 146 1.48 1.75 -9.38
C CYS A 146 1.42 3.20 -8.83
N ARG A 147 2.04 4.14 -9.56
CA ARG A 147 2.04 5.56 -9.19
C ARG A 147 0.66 6.23 -9.22
N GLU A 148 -0.34 5.71 -9.90
CA GLU A 148 -1.69 6.29 -9.86
C GLU A 148 -2.23 6.27 -8.43
N CYS A 149 -1.92 5.21 -7.67
CA CYS A 149 -2.31 5.06 -6.28
C CYS A 149 -1.21 5.44 -5.27
N HIS A 150 0.07 5.54 -5.69
CA HIS A 150 1.21 5.78 -4.80
C HIS A 150 2.05 6.97 -5.27
N GLN A 151 1.55 8.22 -5.08
CA GLN A 151 2.24 9.42 -5.62
C GLN A 151 2.27 10.66 -4.71
N ASN A 152 1.63 10.68 -3.55
CA ASN A 152 1.62 11.86 -2.67
C ASN A 152 2.66 11.70 -1.54
N ILE A 153 3.64 12.57 -1.46
CA ILE A 153 3.94 13.75 -2.28
C ILE A 153 4.93 13.44 -3.41
N VAL A 154 5.47 12.26 -3.41
CA VAL A 154 6.40 11.70 -4.40
C VAL A 154 5.97 10.30 -4.75
N THR A 155 6.50 9.73 -5.82
CA THR A 155 6.30 8.33 -6.19
C THR A 155 6.63 7.41 -5.01
N GLY A 156 5.76 6.45 -4.75
CA GLY A 156 5.79 5.58 -3.56
C GLY A 156 5.02 6.13 -2.37
N GLY A 157 4.55 7.37 -2.39
CA GLY A 157 3.71 7.95 -1.33
C GLY A 157 2.30 7.36 -1.30
N ALA A 158 1.41 7.98 -0.51
CA ALA A 158 0.00 7.64 -0.50
C ALA A 158 -0.77 8.40 -1.60
N SER A 159 -2.06 8.12 -1.77
CA SER A 159 -2.94 8.93 -2.61
C SER A 159 -4.33 9.08 -2.00
N GLN A 160 -5.25 9.65 -2.76
CA GLN A 160 -6.67 9.74 -2.42
C GLN A 160 -7.51 8.64 -3.10
N VAL A 161 -6.88 7.79 -3.91
CA VAL A 161 -7.54 6.67 -4.57
C VAL A 161 -7.82 5.58 -3.54
N ALA A 162 -9.02 5.03 -3.59
CA ALA A 162 -9.45 3.96 -2.72
C ALA A 162 -10.03 2.82 -3.55
N GLU A 163 -9.65 1.60 -3.26
CA GLU A 163 -10.28 0.40 -3.78
C GLU A 163 -11.65 0.19 -3.15
N HIS A 164 -12.60 -0.36 -3.90
CA HIS A 164 -13.92 -0.73 -3.41
C HIS A 164 -13.98 -2.23 -3.16
N ARG A 165 -14.38 -2.62 -1.94
CA ARG A 165 -14.53 -4.02 -1.56
C ARG A 165 -15.93 -4.30 -1.06
N THR A 166 -16.46 -5.45 -1.47
CA THR A 166 -17.83 -5.87 -1.16
C THR A 166 -17.90 -7.33 -0.76
N GLY A 167 -19.05 -7.71 -0.26
CA GLY A 167 -19.43 -9.05 0.11
C GLY A 167 -20.76 -9.04 0.88
N ARG A 168 -21.16 -10.17 1.39
CA ARG A 168 -22.43 -10.28 2.11
C ARG A 168 -22.30 -11.02 3.42
N MET A 169 -23.23 -10.77 4.32
CA MET A 169 -23.36 -11.55 5.54
C MET A 169 -24.42 -12.62 5.35
N GLU A 170 -24.05 -13.89 5.50
CA GLU A 170 -24.96 -15.03 5.53
C GLU A 170 -24.83 -15.73 6.88
N LEU A 171 -25.94 -15.84 7.62
CA LEU A 171 -25.97 -16.51 8.92
C LEU A 171 -24.86 -16.07 9.90
N LEU A 172 -24.53 -14.77 9.90
CA LEU A 172 -23.46 -14.13 10.70
C LEU A 172 -22.02 -14.42 10.22
N GLU A 173 -21.85 -15.08 9.12
CA GLU A 173 -20.55 -15.27 8.46
C GLU A 173 -20.41 -14.34 7.25
N PHE A 174 -19.21 -13.83 7.02
CA PHE A 174 -18.91 -13.09 5.81
C PHE A 174 -18.72 -14.07 4.65
N VAL A 175 -19.43 -13.83 3.56
CA VAL A 175 -19.29 -14.55 2.30
C VAL A 175 -18.79 -13.56 1.26
N GLU A 176 -17.67 -13.89 0.68
CA GLU A 176 -17.08 -13.14 -0.40
C GLU A 176 -17.96 -13.18 -1.65
N SER A 177 -17.95 -12.09 -2.43
CA SER A 177 -18.59 -12.10 -3.75
C SER A 177 -17.93 -13.11 -4.66
N VAL A 178 -18.67 -13.61 -5.62
CA VAL A 178 -18.09 -14.50 -6.63
C VAL A 178 -17.04 -13.71 -7.43
N GLY A 179 -15.81 -14.17 -7.43
CA GLY A 179 -14.66 -13.45 -8.02
C GLY A 179 -13.82 -12.66 -7.01
N GLY A 180 -14.19 -12.70 -5.70
CA GLY A 180 -13.46 -12.01 -4.65
C GLY A 180 -14.17 -10.75 -4.15
N SER A 181 -13.62 -10.14 -3.10
CA SER A 181 -14.22 -8.95 -2.49
C SER A 181 -13.90 -7.65 -3.23
N LEU A 182 -12.85 -7.59 -4.03
CA LEU A 182 -12.46 -6.40 -4.77
C LEU A 182 -13.35 -6.22 -6.00
N ILE A 183 -13.86 -5.01 -6.18
CA ILE A 183 -14.60 -4.60 -7.38
C ILE A 183 -13.68 -3.67 -8.18
N GLN A 184 -13.30 -4.10 -9.37
CA GLN A 184 -12.49 -3.30 -10.28
C GLN A 184 -13.34 -2.20 -10.92
N SER A 185 -12.81 -0.99 -10.92
CA SER A 185 -13.53 0.21 -11.37
C SER A 185 -13.45 0.44 -12.87
N ARG A 186 -12.62 -0.32 -13.58
CA ARG A 186 -12.37 -0.21 -15.03
C ARG A 186 -12.34 -1.59 -15.67
N SER A 187 -12.57 -1.62 -16.98
CA SER A 187 -12.42 -2.83 -17.79
C SER A 187 -12.02 -2.47 -19.21
N THR A 188 -11.37 -3.39 -19.90
CA THR A 188 -11.04 -3.28 -21.34
C THR A 188 -12.26 -3.47 -22.23
N HIS A 189 -13.28 -4.21 -21.74
CA HIS A 189 -14.50 -4.53 -22.46
C HIS A 189 -15.74 -4.24 -21.61
N PRO A 190 -16.79 -3.62 -22.16
CA PRO A 190 -18.00 -3.31 -21.39
C PRO A 190 -18.68 -4.54 -20.76
N GLU A 191 -18.54 -5.71 -21.40
CA GLU A 191 -19.19 -6.96 -20.98
C GLU A 191 -18.59 -7.56 -19.70
N VAL A 192 -17.40 -7.14 -19.34
CA VAL A 192 -16.68 -7.59 -18.13
C VAL A 192 -16.51 -6.46 -17.11
N PHE A 193 -17.18 -5.33 -17.33
CA PHE A 193 -17.21 -4.24 -16.33
C PHE A 193 -17.93 -4.71 -15.07
N GLU A 194 -17.33 -4.46 -13.92
CA GLU A 194 -17.84 -4.91 -12.64
C GLU A 194 -18.77 -3.91 -11.97
N LEU A 195 -19.82 -4.42 -11.40
CA LEU A 195 -20.76 -3.69 -10.57
C LEU A 195 -20.93 -4.44 -9.24
N VAL A 196 -21.16 -3.69 -8.18
CA VAL A 196 -21.45 -4.30 -6.88
C VAL A 196 -22.67 -5.21 -6.99
N PRO A 197 -22.55 -6.50 -6.65
CA PRO A 197 -23.69 -7.41 -6.64
C PRO A 197 -24.80 -6.92 -5.72
N PHE A 198 -26.05 -7.07 -6.15
CA PHE A 198 -27.21 -6.56 -5.41
C PHE A 198 -27.36 -7.21 -4.03
N GLU A 199 -26.93 -8.46 -3.89
CA GLU A 199 -26.95 -9.22 -2.66
C GLU A 199 -25.87 -8.83 -1.63
N ASP A 200 -24.86 -8.05 -2.05
CA ASP A 200 -23.77 -7.66 -1.17
C ASP A 200 -24.24 -6.60 -0.17
N SER A 201 -24.26 -6.99 1.09
CA SER A 201 -24.66 -6.15 2.24
C SER A 201 -23.48 -5.48 2.95
N VAL A 202 -22.24 -5.90 2.66
CA VAL A 202 -21.01 -5.29 3.13
C VAL A 202 -20.39 -4.54 1.98
N SER A 203 -20.12 -3.25 2.18
CA SER A 203 -19.47 -2.39 1.18
C SER A 203 -18.53 -1.42 1.89
N THR A 204 -17.27 -1.39 1.48
CA THR A 204 -16.24 -0.60 2.14
C THR A 204 -15.18 -0.12 1.15
N PHE A 205 -14.39 0.84 1.58
CA PHE A 205 -13.26 1.36 0.82
C PHE A 205 -11.96 1.16 1.58
N ARG A 206 -10.86 0.96 0.84
CA ARG A 206 -9.50 0.97 1.39
C ARG A 206 -8.65 1.92 0.57
N ILE A 207 -8.18 2.98 1.23
CA ILE A 207 -7.30 3.96 0.59
C ILE A 207 -5.89 3.40 0.46
N SER A 208 -5.19 3.78 -0.61
CA SER A 208 -3.80 3.37 -0.83
C SER A 208 -2.89 3.79 0.34
N THR A 209 -1.97 2.90 0.69
CA THR A 209 -1.01 3.13 1.78
C THR A 209 0.26 3.80 1.26
N ASN A 210 1.01 4.45 2.16
CA ASN A 210 2.33 4.95 1.86
C ASN A 210 3.34 3.78 1.82
N THR A 211 4.11 3.65 0.74
CA THR A 211 5.14 2.62 0.58
C THR A 211 6.54 3.12 0.92
N LEU A 212 6.73 4.44 1.15
CA LEU A 212 8.02 5.00 1.51
C LEU A 212 8.49 4.43 2.86
N GLY A 213 9.75 3.99 2.89
CA GLY A 213 10.33 3.34 4.07
C GLY A 213 9.92 1.87 4.26
N ALA A 214 9.21 1.28 3.30
CA ALA A 214 8.73 -0.10 3.42
C ALA A 214 9.86 -1.13 3.55
N GLY A 215 11.05 -0.87 2.99
CA GLY A 215 12.21 -1.73 3.18
C GLY A 215 12.65 -1.86 4.64
N PHE A 216 12.52 -0.81 5.44
CA PHE A 216 12.76 -0.89 6.89
C PHE A 216 11.69 -1.75 7.58
N VAL A 217 10.43 -1.63 7.16
CA VAL A 217 9.33 -2.44 7.71
C VAL A 217 9.54 -3.92 7.36
N GLU A 218 9.94 -4.21 6.12
CA GLU A 218 10.29 -5.58 5.70
C GLU A 218 11.43 -6.15 6.53
N ALA A 219 12.42 -5.33 6.89
CA ALA A 219 13.58 -5.74 7.70
C ALA A 219 13.29 -5.93 9.20
N ILE A 220 12.08 -5.65 9.72
CA ILE A 220 11.71 -5.96 11.10
C ILE A 220 11.62 -7.48 11.26
N ALA A 221 12.28 -8.03 12.30
CA ALA A 221 12.18 -9.45 12.62
C ALA A 221 10.77 -9.82 13.13
N ASN A 222 10.32 -11.05 12.87
CA ASN A 222 9.05 -11.56 13.42
C ASN A 222 9.03 -11.45 14.95
N ASP A 223 10.12 -11.83 15.61
CA ASP A 223 10.23 -11.80 17.07
C ASP A 223 10.00 -10.39 17.64
N THR A 224 10.40 -9.33 16.92
CA THR A 224 10.14 -7.95 17.34
C THR A 224 8.65 -7.66 17.42
N LEU A 225 7.89 -8.04 16.39
CA LEU A 225 6.44 -7.84 16.37
C LEU A 225 5.74 -8.71 17.40
N LEU A 226 6.16 -9.96 17.56
CA LEU A 226 5.63 -10.89 18.57
C LEU A 226 5.94 -10.43 20.00
N GLN A 227 7.10 -9.89 20.26
CA GLN A 227 7.47 -9.30 21.57
C GLN A 227 6.59 -8.09 21.90
N ILE A 228 6.35 -7.20 20.93
CA ILE A 228 5.43 -6.07 21.11
C ILE A 228 4.04 -6.60 21.48
N ARG A 229 3.47 -7.49 20.66
CA ARG A 229 2.19 -8.12 20.93
C ARG A 229 2.11 -8.71 22.34
N ASN A 230 3.13 -9.45 22.74
CA ASN A 230 3.15 -10.14 24.03
C ASN A 230 3.31 -9.17 25.22
N SER A 231 3.93 -8.00 25.01
CA SER A 231 4.08 -6.95 26.03
C SER A 231 2.83 -6.08 26.20
N GLN A 232 1.92 -6.07 25.23
CA GLN A 232 0.69 -5.30 25.30
C GLN A 232 -0.29 -5.87 26.34
N PRO A 233 -0.94 -5.02 27.15
CA PRO A 233 -2.05 -5.43 28.00
C PRO A 233 -3.14 -6.15 27.19
N ALA A 234 -3.83 -7.09 27.81
CA ALA A 234 -4.86 -7.89 27.13
C ALA A 234 -5.94 -7.05 26.45
N SER A 235 -6.30 -5.89 27.05
CA SER A 235 -7.35 -4.98 26.53
C SER A 235 -6.99 -4.31 25.21
N ILE A 236 -5.69 -4.19 24.89
CA ILE A 236 -5.22 -3.56 23.66
C ILE A 236 -4.29 -4.47 22.85
N ARG A 237 -4.20 -5.75 23.23
CA ARG A 237 -3.29 -6.68 22.55
C ARG A 237 -3.68 -6.89 21.12
N GLY A 238 -2.79 -6.52 20.21
CA GLY A 238 -2.96 -6.72 18.78
C GLY A 238 -2.83 -8.18 18.36
N ARG A 239 -3.35 -8.49 17.19
CA ARG A 239 -3.23 -9.81 16.56
C ARG A 239 -2.10 -9.79 15.55
N ALA A 240 -1.15 -10.70 15.69
CA ALA A 240 -0.17 -11.03 14.66
C ALA A 240 -0.74 -12.20 13.83
N LEU A 241 -0.70 -12.07 12.52
CA LEU A 241 -1.07 -13.15 11.59
C LEU A 241 0.19 -13.66 10.90
N GLU A 242 0.30 -14.96 10.75
CA GLU A 242 1.26 -15.56 9.83
C GLU A 242 0.60 -15.69 8.46
N VAL A 243 1.30 -15.21 7.44
CA VAL A 243 0.86 -15.19 6.04
C VAL A 243 1.94 -15.80 5.15
N ALA A 244 1.54 -16.30 4.00
CA ALA A 244 2.45 -16.89 3.02
C ALA A 244 3.39 -15.85 2.42
N VAL A 245 4.64 -16.24 2.20
CA VAL A 245 5.62 -15.51 1.39
C VAL A 245 5.74 -16.26 0.08
N LEU A 246 5.17 -15.70 -1.00
CA LEU A 246 5.00 -16.38 -2.27
C LEU A 246 6.34 -16.74 -2.91
N GLU A 247 7.27 -15.80 -2.94
CA GLU A 247 8.62 -15.98 -3.50
C GLU A 247 9.47 -17.02 -2.71
N ALA A 248 9.00 -17.44 -1.54
CA ALA A 248 9.65 -18.47 -0.71
C ALA A 248 8.85 -19.77 -0.61
N GLY A 249 8.06 -20.10 -1.63
CA GLY A 249 7.24 -21.30 -1.65
C GLY A 249 6.21 -21.33 -0.52
N ASN A 250 5.59 -20.19 -0.24
CA ASN A 250 4.58 -19.99 0.80
C ASN A 250 5.09 -20.17 2.25
N ALA A 251 6.38 -19.94 2.49
CA ALA A 251 6.93 -19.96 3.85
C ALA A 251 6.18 -18.96 4.75
N PRO A 252 5.77 -19.35 5.97
CA PRO A 252 5.00 -18.48 6.84
C PRO A 252 5.86 -17.35 7.42
N ARG A 253 5.31 -16.14 7.49
CA ARG A 253 5.91 -14.97 8.12
C ARG A 253 4.84 -14.06 8.71
N VAL A 254 5.14 -13.34 9.79
CA VAL A 254 4.22 -12.36 10.38
C VAL A 254 3.94 -11.23 9.38
N GLY A 255 2.66 -11.07 9.01
CA GLY A 255 2.18 -10.05 8.09
C GLY A 255 2.36 -8.64 8.65
N ARG A 256 2.67 -7.69 7.75
CA ARG A 256 2.97 -6.29 8.11
C ARG A 256 2.60 -5.28 7.03
N PHE A 257 2.17 -5.75 5.85
CA PHE A 257 1.75 -4.91 4.73
C PHE A 257 0.26 -5.12 4.43
N GLY A 258 -0.36 -4.13 3.76
CA GLY A 258 -1.79 -4.06 3.55
C GLY A 258 -2.55 -3.64 4.81
N TRP A 259 -3.80 -3.22 4.65
CA TRP A 259 -4.64 -2.80 5.79
C TRP A 259 -5.03 -3.95 6.73
N LYS A 260 -4.95 -5.18 6.24
CA LYS A 260 -5.29 -6.41 6.99
C LYS A 260 -4.06 -7.24 7.34
N SER A 261 -2.82 -6.71 7.19
CA SER A 261 -1.57 -7.46 7.40
C SER A 261 -1.49 -8.74 6.56
N GLN A 262 -2.08 -8.74 5.35
CA GLN A 262 -2.14 -9.91 4.48
C GLN A 262 -0.83 -10.27 3.78
N HIS A 263 0.16 -9.38 3.80
CA HIS A 263 1.48 -9.64 3.23
C HIS A 263 2.62 -9.42 4.22
N ALA A 264 3.68 -10.20 4.06
CA ALA A 264 4.87 -10.15 4.91
C ALA A 264 6.13 -9.74 4.15
N SER A 265 6.12 -9.80 2.82
CA SER A 265 7.19 -9.37 1.92
C SER A 265 6.69 -8.34 0.92
N LEU A 266 7.62 -7.54 0.39
CA LEU A 266 7.29 -6.53 -0.62
C LEU A 266 7.09 -7.15 -2.01
N GLU A 267 7.71 -8.28 -2.28
CA GLU A 267 7.58 -8.98 -3.55
C GLU A 267 6.23 -9.68 -3.65
N SER A 268 5.82 -10.45 -2.61
CA SER A 268 4.46 -10.99 -2.54
C SER A 268 3.38 -9.89 -2.62
N PHE A 269 3.62 -8.74 -1.96
CA PHE A 269 2.68 -7.62 -1.97
C PHE A 269 2.60 -6.95 -3.34
N ALA A 270 3.74 -6.83 -4.04
CA ALA A 270 3.79 -6.27 -5.38
C ALA A 270 3.05 -7.17 -6.38
N ALA A 271 3.27 -8.49 -6.32
CA ALA A 271 2.56 -9.45 -7.18
C ALA A 271 1.04 -9.42 -6.94
N ASP A 272 0.60 -9.38 -5.67
CA ASP A 272 -0.82 -9.28 -5.32
C ASP A 272 -1.45 -7.98 -5.87
N ALA A 273 -0.74 -6.85 -5.74
CA ALA A 273 -1.22 -5.58 -6.25
C ALA A 273 -1.22 -5.52 -7.79
N TYR A 274 -0.25 -6.15 -8.44
CA TYR A 274 -0.16 -6.18 -9.90
C TYR A 274 -1.33 -6.94 -10.50
N LEU A 275 -1.66 -8.11 -9.94
CA LEU A 275 -2.83 -8.89 -10.35
C LEU A 275 -4.14 -8.16 -9.99
N ASN A 276 -4.32 -7.74 -8.74
CA ASN A 276 -5.61 -7.26 -8.28
C ASN A 276 -5.94 -5.83 -8.72
N GLU A 277 -4.94 -4.96 -8.87
CA GLU A 277 -5.17 -3.55 -9.24
C GLU A 277 -5.00 -3.31 -10.76
N MET A 278 -4.22 -4.14 -11.44
CA MET A 278 -3.91 -3.95 -12.86
C MET A 278 -4.32 -5.13 -13.74
N GLY A 279 -4.70 -6.28 -13.15
CA GLY A 279 -5.09 -7.48 -13.86
C GLY A 279 -3.90 -8.13 -14.59
N ILE A 280 -2.68 -8.00 -14.07
CA ILE A 280 -1.48 -8.55 -14.71
C ILE A 280 -0.99 -9.74 -13.88
N THR A 281 -0.96 -10.91 -14.48
CA THR A 281 -0.50 -12.15 -13.85
C THR A 281 1.02 -12.26 -13.86
N THR A 282 1.55 -13.01 -12.90
CA THR A 282 2.99 -13.16 -12.67
C THR A 282 3.32 -14.60 -12.32
N PRO A 283 4.59 -15.06 -12.36
CA PRO A 283 4.95 -16.40 -11.90
C PRO A 283 4.59 -16.68 -10.43
N LEU A 284 4.39 -15.65 -9.60
CA LEU A 284 3.95 -15.80 -8.22
C LEU A 284 2.44 -15.95 -8.10
N LEU A 285 1.69 -15.39 -9.03
CA LEU A 285 0.23 -15.44 -9.14
C LEU A 285 -0.15 -15.60 -10.61
N PRO A 286 -0.07 -16.83 -11.15
CA PRO A 286 -0.18 -17.08 -12.60
C PRO A 286 -1.61 -17.23 -13.10
N GLU A 287 -2.61 -17.15 -12.23
CA GLU A 287 -4.03 -17.32 -12.59
C GLU A 287 -4.73 -15.97 -12.62
N GLU A 288 -5.40 -15.70 -13.74
CA GLU A 288 -6.19 -14.48 -13.94
C GLU A 288 -7.37 -14.38 -12.96
N ASN A 289 -7.67 -13.17 -12.52
CA ASN A 289 -8.89 -12.88 -11.78
C ASN A 289 -10.14 -13.14 -12.63
N THR A 290 -11.27 -13.40 -11.99
CA THR A 290 -12.56 -13.49 -12.70
C THR A 290 -13.34 -12.19 -12.55
N SER A 291 -14.03 -11.73 -13.60
CA SER A 291 -14.99 -10.65 -13.48
C SER A 291 -16.29 -11.19 -12.89
N LEU A 292 -16.51 -10.97 -11.58
CA LEU A 292 -17.67 -11.47 -10.84
C LEU A 292 -17.96 -12.96 -11.14
N GLY A 293 -16.90 -13.78 -11.17
CA GLY A 293 -16.97 -15.22 -11.44
C GLY A 293 -16.99 -15.60 -12.92
N ARG A 294 -16.98 -14.63 -13.84
CA ARG A 294 -16.80 -14.91 -15.26
C ARG A 294 -15.31 -15.07 -15.55
N SER A 295 -14.92 -16.15 -16.20
CA SER A 295 -13.56 -16.31 -16.71
C SER A 295 -13.27 -15.25 -17.78
N VAL A 296 -12.18 -14.53 -17.63
CA VAL A 296 -11.79 -13.41 -18.52
C VAL A 296 -10.36 -13.53 -19.04
N GLY A 297 -9.54 -14.48 -18.56
CA GLY A 297 -8.15 -14.65 -18.93
C GLY A 297 -7.94 -15.11 -20.38
N TYR A 298 -6.70 -15.37 -20.71
CA TYR A 298 -6.25 -15.70 -22.06
C TYR A 298 -7.13 -16.75 -22.76
N GLY A 299 -7.47 -16.50 -24.02
CA GLY A 299 -8.30 -17.40 -24.82
C GLY A 299 -9.82 -17.21 -24.67
N THR A 300 -10.30 -16.36 -23.75
CA THR A 300 -11.72 -16.02 -23.60
C THR A 300 -12.18 -14.95 -24.59
N GLY A 301 -11.25 -14.25 -25.21
CA GLY A 301 -11.49 -13.13 -26.13
C GLY A 301 -11.49 -11.77 -25.43
N TYR A 302 -11.31 -11.72 -24.11
CA TYR A 302 -11.18 -10.49 -23.33
C TYR A 302 -9.73 -10.12 -23.07
N ASP A 303 -8.87 -11.13 -22.94
CA ASP A 303 -7.45 -10.97 -22.73
C ASP A 303 -6.67 -11.53 -23.94
N PRO A 304 -5.90 -10.65 -24.63
CA PRO A 304 -5.11 -11.04 -25.80
C PRO A 304 -3.69 -11.53 -25.46
N VAL A 305 -3.22 -11.35 -24.22
CA VAL A 305 -1.86 -11.69 -23.79
C VAL A 305 -1.88 -13.00 -23.01
N GLN A 306 -0.90 -13.84 -23.21
CA GLN A 306 -0.84 -15.15 -22.55
C GLN A 306 -0.29 -15.02 -21.12
N ASP A 307 -0.97 -15.69 -20.19
CA ASP A 307 -0.57 -15.77 -18.78
C ASP A 307 0.68 -16.68 -18.57
N PRO A 308 1.59 -16.30 -17.66
CA PRO A 308 1.66 -15.00 -17.00
C PRO A 308 2.24 -13.92 -17.94
N GLU A 309 1.69 -12.72 -17.92
CA GLU A 309 2.12 -11.60 -18.76
C GLU A 309 3.47 -11.03 -18.32
N ASP A 310 3.67 -10.88 -17.00
CA ASP A 310 4.97 -10.50 -16.43
C ASP A 310 5.80 -11.77 -16.17
N ASP A 311 7.09 -11.74 -16.53
CA ASP A 311 8.04 -12.81 -16.24
C ASP A 311 8.63 -12.79 -14.81
N GLY A 312 8.14 -11.90 -13.95
CA GLY A 312 8.56 -11.68 -12.56
C GLY A 312 9.56 -10.54 -12.40
N VAL A 313 10.03 -9.93 -13.49
CA VAL A 313 11.03 -8.86 -13.45
C VAL A 313 10.43 -7.57 -12.89
N ASP A 314 9.22 -7.22 -13.30
CA ASP A 314 8.57 -5.97 -12.88
C ASP A 314 8.17 -6.04 -11.40
N VAL A 315 7.66 -7.17 -10.93
CA VAL A 315 7.37 -7.40 -9.51
C VAL A 315 8.62 -7.22 -8.64
N VAL A 316 9.76 -7.76 -9.08
CA VAL A 316 11.05 -7.59 -8.39
C VAL A 316 11.49 -6.12 -8.42
N ALA A 317 11.30 -5.42 -9.54
CA ALA A 317 11.61 -4.00 -9.68
C ALA A 317 10.76 -3.14 -8.74
N PHE A 318 9.46 -3.40 -8.64
CA PHE A 318 8.56 -2.72 -7.69
C PHE A 318 9.02 -2.93 -6.24
N ALA A 319 9.32 -4.16 -5.86
CA ALA A 319 9.83 -4.46 -4.53
C ALA A 319 11.16 -3.75 -4.24
N ASN A 320 12.09 -3.75 -5.19
CA ASN A 320 13.39 -3.11 -5.05
C ASN A 320 13.28 -1.58 -4.96
N PHE A 321 12.39 -0.96 -5.73
CA PHE A 321 12.10 0.46 -5.58
C PHE A 321 11.63 0.78 -4.15
N MET A 322 10.63 0.06 -3.64
CA MET A 322 10.11 0.28 -2.29
C MET A 322 11.16 0.02 -1.20
N ARG A 323 12.01 -1.00 -1.37
CA ARG A 323 13.12 -1.32 -0.44
C ARG A 323 14.17 -0.22 -0.36
N ALA A 324 14.36 0.53 -1.45
CA ALA A 324 15.37 1.59 -1.53
C ALA A 324 14.87 2.97 -1.09
N THR A 325 13.58 3.14 -0.82
CA THR A 325 13.03 4.42 -0.38
C THR A 325 13.31 4.68 1.10
N LYS A 326 13.60 5.95 1.43
CA LYS A 326 13.71 6.40 2.83
C LYS A 326 12.34 6.51 3.49
N ALA A 327 12.31 6.39 4.82
CA ALA A 327 11.11 6.74 5.57
C ALA A 327 10.82 8.25 5.47
N PRO A 328 9.53 8.67 5.44
CA PRO A 328 9.17 10.08 5.41
C PRO A 328 9.80 10.86 6.58
N PRO A 329 10.35 12.06 6.32
CA PRO A 329 10.98 12.85 7.37
C PRO A 329 9.93 13.56 8.22
N ARG A 330 10.23 13.75 9.49
CA ARG A 330 9.43 14.62 10.37
C ARG A 330 9.51 16.08 9.92
N GLY A 331 8.43 16.82 10.18
CA GLY A 331 8.41 18.28 10.10
C GLY A 331 9.22 18.93 11.23
N ARG A 332 9.14 20.27 11.30
CA ARG A 332 9.89 21.05 12.30
C ARG A 332 9.45 20.66 13.72
N ILE A 333 10.43 20.31 14.55
CA ILE A 333 10.22 19.95 15.95
C ILE A 333 10.55 21.16 16.84
N ASN A 334 9.52 21.72 17.51
CA ASN A 334 9.62 22.78 18.48
C ASN A 334 9.14 22.33 19.88
N SER A 335 9.04 23.24 20.85
CA SER A 335 8.60 22.90 22.20
C SER A 335 7.15 22.39 22.24
N THR A 336 6.25 22.93 21.42
CA THR A 336 4.84 22.52 21.33
C THR A 336 4.76 21.07 20.81
N VAL A 337 5.52 20.74 19.76
CA VAL A 337 5.59 19.39 19.20
C VAL A 337 6.12 18.39 20.23
N ARG A 338 7.18 18.76 20.98
CA ARG A 338 7.71 17.89 22.05
C ARG A 338 6.71 17.67 23.19
N ALA A 339 5.98 18.71 23.58
CA ALA A 339 4.91 18.58 24.56
C ALA A 339 3.79 17.68 24.04
N GLY A 340 3.43 17.79 22.76
CA GLY A 340 2.42 16.95 22.12
C GLY A 340 2.83 15.46 22.05
N GLU A 341 4.11 15.17 21.85
CA GLU A 341 4.63 13.80 21.88
C GLU A 341 4.47 13.17 23.28
N LEU A 342 4.67 13.96 24.34
CA LEU A 342 4.38 13.51 25.71
C LEU A 342 2.88 13.28 25.94
N VAL A 343 2.03 14.19 25.45
CA VAL A 343 0.57 14.03 25.54
C VAL A 343 0.11 12.78 24.79
N PHE A 344 0.66 12.48 23.61
CA PHE A 344 0.40 11.27 22.83
C PHE A 344 0.68 9.99 23.63
N ALA A 345 1.82 9.95 24.30
CA ALA A 345 2.19 8.81 25.16
C ALA A 345 1.27 8.72 26.39
N GLN A 346 0.98 9.84 27.07
CA GLN A 346 0.12 9.90 28.27
C GLN A 346 -1.32 9.53 27.98
N ALA A 347 -1.84 9.88 26.82
CA ALA A 347 -3.18 9.48 26.36
C ALA A 347 -3.27 7.99 25.99
N GLY A 348 -2.17 7.25 25.96
CA GLY A 348 -2.16 5.81 25.66
C GLY A 348 -2.09 5.48 24.17
N CYS A 349 -1.97 6.47 23.28
CA CYS A 349 -1.89 6.24 21.81
C CYS A 349 -0.67 5.36 21.44
N ALA A 350 0.43 5.50 22.18
CA ALA A 350 1.66 4.74 21.98
C ALA A 350 1.51 3.23 22.25
N GLY A 351 0.38 2.79 22.80
CA GLY A 351 0.11 1.36 23.03
C GLY A 351 -0.03 0.54 21.75
N CYS A 352 -0.59 1.14 20.69
CA CYS A 352 -0.67 0.58 19.33
C CYS A 352 0.27 1.34 18.38
N HIS A 353 0.31 2.64 18.45
CA HIS A 353 1.24 3.47 17.68
C HIS A 353 2.62 3.52 18.33
N VAL A 354 3.30 2.38 18.34
CA VAL A 354 4.64 2.21 18.95
C VAL A 354 5.65 3.15 18.29
N PRO A 355 6.27 4.06 19.07
CA PRO A 355 7.07 5.14 18.49
C PRO A 355 8.35 4.67 17.80
N THR A 356 8.96 3.61 18.31
CA THR A 356 10.32 3.21 17.92
C THR A 356 10.42 1.70 17.76
N LEU A 357 10.93 1.28 16.63
CA LEU A 357 11.25 -0.11 16.32
C LEU A 357 12.71 -0.25 15.88
N ARG A 358 13.16 -1.49 15.80
CA ARG A 358 14.50 -1.84 15.32
C ARG A 358 14.39 -2.86 14.21
N THR A 359 15.18 -2.67 13.17
CA THR A 359 15.33 -3.66 12.10
C THR A 359 16.30 -4.76 12.51
N ALA A 360 16.19 -5.92 11.87
CA ALA A 360 17.10 -7.03 12.07
C ALA A 360 18.55 -6.68 11.68
N ALA A 361 19.50 -7.47 12.14
CA ALA A 361 20.90 -7.27 11.78
C ALA A 361 21.14 -7.52 10.29
N PRO A 362 22.12 -6.84 9.68
CA PRO A 362 22.57 -7.17 8.33
C PRO A 362 22.92 -8.66 8.18
N GLY A 363 22.60 -9.24 7.03
CA GLY A 363 22.82 -10.65 6.75
C GLY A 363 21.75 -11.60 7.30
N THR A 364 20.82 -11.11 8.15
CA THR A 364 19.70 -11.92 8.63
C THR A 364 18.85 -12.36 7.44
N ARG A 365 18.57 -13.66 7.33
CA ARG A 365 17.63 -14.20 6.34
C ARG A 365 16.19 -13.92 6.80
N ILE A 366 15.40 -13.33 5.93
CA ILE A 366 13.98 -13.05 6.11
C ILE A 366 13.20 -13.58 4.90
N ASN A 367 11.86 -13.44 4.87
CA ASN A 367 11.02 -13.93 3.79
C ASN A 367 11.24 -15.42 3.48
N GLY A 368 11.24 -16.29 4.50
CA GLY A 368 11.50 -17.72 4.30
C GLY A 368 12.92 -18.03 3.81
N GLY A 369 13.82 -17.05 3.83
CA GLY A 369 15.20 -17.16 3.33
C GLY A 369 15.42 -16.53 1.95
N ALA A 370 14.37 -16.11 1.28
CA ALA A 370 14.46 -15.48 -0.04
C ALA A 370 15.18 -14.14 -0.03
N LEU A 371 15.16 -13.43 1.10
CA LEU A 371 15.81 -12.12 1.23
C LEU A 371 16.80 -12.09 2.39
N ARG A 372 17.95 -11.42 2.19
CA ARG A 372 18.89 -11.05 3.25
C ARG A 372 18.77 -9.56 3.57
N VAL A 373 18.70 -9.24 4.86
CA VAL A 373 18.72 -7.86 5.32
C VAL A 373 20.03 -7.20 4.91
N ARG A 374 19.96 -6.15 4.09
CA ARG A 374 21.13 -5.39 3.61
C ARG A 374 21.63 -4.41 4.68
N ASP A 375 22.87 -3.97 4.58
CA ASP A 375 23.51 -3.03 5.53
C ASP A 375 22.74 -1.71 5.62
N ALA A 376 22.20 -1.24 4.50
CA ALA A 376 21.44 0.01 4.45
C ALA A 376 20.16 0.00 5.31
N VAL A 377 19.52 -1.16 5.46
CA VAL A 377 18.27 -1.32 6.23
C VAL A 377 18.46 -2.09 7.54
N GLY A 378 19.61 -2.73 7.73
CA GLY A 378 19.90 -3.52 8.92
C GLY A 378 20.42 -2.70 10.10
N ASN A 379 20.16 -3.16 11.34
CA ASN A 379 20.54 -2.48 12.59
C ASN A 379 20.09 -1.00 12.63
N LYS A 380 18.93 -0.69 12.07
CA LYS A 380 18.38 0.67 12.08
C LYS A 380 17.35 0.85 13.18
N ILE A 381 17.32 2.06 13.73
CA ILE A 381 16.25 2.57 14.59
C ILE A 381 15.31 3.32 13.66
N ILE A 382 14.03 2.99 13.71
CA ILE A 382 12.98 3.60 12.90
C ILE A 382 11.85 4.10 13.81
N HIS A 383 11.14 5.13 13.35
CA HIS A 383 10.06 5.76 14.10
C HIS A 383 8.73 5.72 13.31
N PRO A 384 8.16 4.51 13.09
CA PRO A 384 6.93 4.37 12.31
C PRO A 384 5.69 4.83 13.07
N TYR A 385 5.72 4.87 14.38
CA TYR A 385 4.53 5.04 15.23
C TYR A 385 3.45 4.01 14.84
N SER A 386 3.85 2.75 14.88
CA SER A 386 3.00 1.58 14.56
C SER A 386 3.60 0.33 15.18
N ASP A 387 2.76 -0.60 15.60
CA ASP A 387 3.12 -1.95 15.98
C ASP A 387 2.92 -2.96 14.83
N PHE A 388 2.33 -2.52 13.71
CA PHE A 388 1.98 -3.34 12.54
C PHE A 388 1.04 -4.52 12.85
N LEU A 389 0.38 -4.53 14.00
CA LEU A 389 -0.58 -5.55 14.41
C LEU A 389 -2.01 -5.16 14.00
N LEU A 390 -2.90 -6.15 13.99
CA LEU A 390 -4.31 -5.94 13.78
C LEU A 390 -5.02 -5.61 15.09
N HIS A 391 -5.87 -4.59 15.06
CA HIS A 391 -6.69 -4.17 16.21
C HIS A 391 -8.12 -3.88 15.77
N ASP A 392 -9.09 -4.22 16.61
CA ASP A 392 -10.43 -3.71 16.49
C ASP A 392 -10.50 -2.33 17.12
N ILE A 393 -10.60 -1.32 16.27
CA ILE A 393 -10.71 0.09 16.68
C ILE A 393 -12.11 0.66 16.44
N GLY A 394 -13.11 -0.22 16.27
CA GLY A 394 -14.52 0.15 16.08
C GLY A 394 -14.86 0.68 14.67
N THR A 395 -13.90 0.75 13.79
CA THR A 395 -14.07 1.18 12.39
C THR A 395 -13.50 0.15 11.42
N GLY A 396 -13.78 -1.12 11.68
CA GLY A 396 -13.43 -2.20 10.77
C GLY A 396 -14.23 -2.14 9.46
N ASP A 397 -13.76 -2.87 8.47
CA ASP A 397 -14.36 -2.88 7.14
C ASP A 397 -15.36 -4.05 6.91
N GLY A 398 -15.53 -4.90 7.91
CA GLY A 398 -16.45 -6.05 7.84
C GLY A 398 -15.94 -7.23 7.03
N ILE A 399 -14.74 -7.13 6.43
CA ILE A 399 -14.16 -8.14 5.55
C ILE A 399 -13.02 -8.86 6.29
N PRO A 400 -13.03 -10.17 6.45
CA PRO A 400 -11.92 -10.93 7.03
C PRO A 400 -10.63 -10.79 6.22
N VAL A 401 -9.49 -11.07 6.85
CA VAL A 401 -8.18 -11.01 6.18
C VAL A 401 -8.06 -12.06 5.07
N LEU A 402 -8.63 -13.21 5.28
CA LEU A 402 -8.71 -14.33 4.34
C LEU A 402 -10.08 -15.02 4.51
N PRO A 403 -10.56 -15.73 3.50
CA PRO A 403 -11.75 -16.59 3.64
C PRO A 403 -11.53 -17.66 4.70
N GLY A 404 -12.59 -18.05 5.38
CA GLY A 404 -12.61 -19.14 6.37
C GLY A 404 -13.01 -18.69 7.76
N ALA A 405 -13.67 -19.59 8.50
CA ALA A 405 -14.22 -19.33 9.82
C ALA A 405 -13.15 -18.89 10.84
N GLU A 406 -11.92 -19.40 10.71
CA GLU A 406 -10.79 -19.06 11.58
C GLU A 406 -10.36 -17.60 11.44
N PHE A 407 -10.66 -16.97 10.30
CA PHE A 407 -10.36 -15.56 10.04
C PHE A 407 -11.55 -14.62 10.29
N ALA A 408 -12.76 -15.15 10.53
CA ALA A 408 -13.99 -14.35 10.73
C ALA A 408 -13.81 -13.24 11.78
N SER A 409 -13.09 -13.52 12.88
CA SER A 409 -12.80 -12.54 13.92
C SER A 409 -11.89 -11.39 13.48
N THR A 410 -11.29 -11.45 12.29
CA THR A 410 -10.48 -10.38 11.73
C THR A 410 -11.28 -9.35 10.93
N ALA A 411 -12.58 -9.61 10.69
CA ALA A 411 -13.43 -8.75 9.86
C ALA A 411 -13.38 -7.28 10.28
N ASN A 412 -13.42 -7.01 11.58
CA ASN A 412 -13.36 -5.63 12.10
C ASN A 412 -11.98 -5.21 12.58
N GLN A 413 -10.93 -6.00 12.32
CA GLN A 413 -9.58 -5.65 12.71
C GLN A 413 -8.82 -5.00 11.55
N ILE A 414 -8.15 -3.89 11.84
CA ILE A 414 -7.34 -3.12 10.90
C ILE A 414 -5.91 -3.03 11.44
N ARG A 415 -4.93 -3.12 10.56
CA ARG A 415 -3.52 -2.95 10.92
C ARG A 415 -3.26 -1.52 11.36
N THR A 416 -2.55 -1.35 12.47
CA THR A 416 -2.05 -0.04 12.88
C THR A 416 -1.20 0.55 11.76
N ALA A 417 -1.71 1.60 11.11
CA ALA A 417 -0.98 2.26 10.04
C ALA A 417 0.22 3.04 10.59
N PRO A 418 1.37 3.05 9.92
CA PRO A 418 2.47 3.94 10.26
C PRO A 418 2.01 5.40 10.21
N LEU A 419 2.40 6.19 11.23
CA LEU A 419 2.10 7.62 11.26
C LEU A 419 3.21 8.48 10.63
N TRP A 420 4.36 7.91 10.29
CA TRP A 420 5.33 8.66 9.49
C TRP A 420 4.72 9.09 8.16
N GLY A 421 4.96 10.31 7.73
CA GLY A 421 4.32 10.90 6.55
C GLY A 421 2.87 11.36 6.77
N LEU A 422 2.32 11.27 7.99
CA LEU A 422 0.96 11.71 8.31
C LEU A 422 0.71 13.18 7.94
N ARG A 423 1.73 14.03 8.04
CA ARG A 423 1.66 15.45 7.67
C ARG A 423 1.39 15.70 6.18
N THR A 424 1.63 14.69 5.35
CA THR A 424 1.43 14.76 3.90
C THR A 424 0.13 14.11 3.45
N ARG A 425 -0.68 13.59 4.38
CA ARG A 425 -1.92 12.88 4.08
C ARG A 425 -3.13 13.77 4.39
N ASN A 426 -4.05 13.83 3.46
CA ASN A 426 -5.30 14.59 3.57
C ASN A 426 -6.54 13.69 3.67
N ARG A 427 -6.38 12.37 3.60
CA ARG A 427 -7.40 11.36 3.90
C ARG A 427 -6.81 10.36 4.88
N LEU A 428 -7.51 10.10 5.95
CA LEU A 428 -7.06 9.30 7.08
C LEU A 428 -8.01 8.13 7.33
N MET A 429 -7.60 7.18 8.14
CA MET A 429 -8.17 5.86 8.38
C MET A 429 -8.05 4.98 7.13
N HIS A 430 -8.42 3.69 7.25
CA HIS A 430 -8.32 2.74 6.14
C HIS A 430 -9.26 3.09 4.97
N ASP A 431 -10.40 3.68 5.27
CA ASP A 431 -11.44 4.03 4.31
C ASP A 431 -11.28 5.44 3.70
N GLY A 432 -10.31 6.23 4.20
CA GLY A 432 -10.10 7.60 3.74
C GLY A 432 -11.20 8.59 4.08
N LEU A 433 -12.13 8.25 4.98
CA LEU A 433 -13.31 9.05 5.31
C LEU A 433 -13.09 10.06 6.44
N SER A 434 -11.89 10.20 6.95
CA SER A 434 -11.52 11.26 7.89
C SER A 434 -10.62 12.27 7.20
N PHE A 435 -11.00 13.54 7.23
CA PHE A 435 -10.30 14.63 6.55
C PHE A 435 -9.43 15.45 7.51
N THR A 436 -9.61 15.24 8.80
CA THR A 436 -8.83 15.87 9.85
C THR A 436 -8.32 14.83 10.84
N LYS A 437 -7.22 15.14 11.53
CA LYS A 437 -6.68 14.29 12.59
C LYS A 437 -7.67 14.14 13.75
N GLN A 438 -8.44 15.20 14.03
CA GLN A 438 -9.49 15.19 15.04
C GLN A 438 -10.60 14.18 14.69
N GLU A 439 -11.07 14.18 13.43
CA GLU A 439 -12.06 13.20 12.97
C GLU A 439 -11.51 11.77 13.06
N ALA A 440 -10.26 11.56 12.64
CA ALA A 440 -9.63 10.25 12.75
C ALA A 440 -9.57 9.79 14.21
N ILE A 441 -9.15 10.64 15.15
CA ILE A 441 -9.13 10.32 16.59
C ILE A 441 -10.53 10.05 17.11
N ALA A 442 -11.53 10.85 16.70
CA ALA A 442 -12.91 10.69 17.15
C ALA A 442 -13.53 9.34 16.75
N ARG A 443 -13.06 8.75 15.67
CA ARG A 443 -13.52 7.44 15.18
C ARG A 443 -12.83 6.24 15.84
N HIS A 444 -11.86 6.46 16.72
CA HIS A 444 -11.25 5.39 17.49
C HIS A 444 -12.20 4.89 18.59
N ALA A 445 -12.47 3.59 18.60
CA ALA A 445 -13.31 2.90 19.58
C ALA A 445 -12.73 1.51 19.89
N GLY A 446 -13.52 0.54 20.32
CA GLY A 446 -13.05 -0.82 20.57
C GLY A 446 -11.82 -0.86 21.48
N GLN A 447 -10.74 -1.48 21.04
CA GLN A 447 -9.48 -1.56 21.79
C GLN A 447 -8.84 -0.18 22.02
N ALA A 448 -9.16 0.83 21.21
CA ALA A 448 -8.67 2.20 21.37
C ALA A 448 -9.55 3.10 22.24
N ALA A 449 -10.67 2.58 22.79
CA ALA A 449 -11.65 3.39 23.52
C ALA A 449 -11.07 4.12 24.73
N SER A 450 -10.14 3.51 25.47
CA SER A 450 -9.50 4.15 26.63
C SER A 450 -8.60 5.32 26.22
N ALA A 451 -7.84 5.18 25.15
CA ALA A 451 -6.99 6.25 24.62
C ALA A 451 -7.85 7.40 24.06
N LYS A 452 -8.95 7.08 23.40
CA LYS A 452 -9.92 8.07 22.92
C LYS A 452 -10.57 8.83 24.08
N ALA A 453 -10.99 8.16 25.14
CA ALA A 453 -11.53 8.79 26.33
C ALA A 453 -10.50 9.70 27.02
N ALA A 454 -9.23 9.28 27.10
CA ALA A 454 -8.15 10.11 27.60
C ALA A 454 -7.94 11.36 26.72
N TYR A 455 -8.00 11.25 25.41
CA TYR A 455 -7.97 12.40 24.49
C TYR A 455 -9.14 13.35 24.73
N ASP A 456 -10.35 12.84 24.89
CA ASP A 456 -11.54 13.68 25.12
C ASP A 456 -11.40 14.53 26.40
N ALA A 457 -10.78 13.97 27.43
CA ALA A 457 -10.54 14.63 28.71
C ALA A 457 -9.40 15.67 28.68
N LEU A 458 -8.60 15.72 27.62
CA LEU A 458 -7.51 16.70 27.49
C LEU A 458 -8.04 18.14 27.45
N SER A 459 -7.30 19.06 28.06
CA SER A 459 -7.53 20.50 27.88
C SER A 459 -7.30 20.91 26.42
N THR A 460 -7.88 22.05 26.02
CA THR A 460 -7.67 22.60 24.67
C THR A 460 -6.18 22.78 24.34
N ALA A 461 -5.39 23.24 25.32
CA ALA A 461 -3.95 23.42 25.14
C ALA A 461 -3.24 22.07 24.83
N GLN A 462 -3.58 21.01 25.56
CA GLN A 462 -3.01 19.67 25.33
C GLN A 462 -3.47 19.07 23.98
N LYS A 463 -4.74 19.27 23.59
CA LYS A 463 -5.23 18.87 22.27
C LYS A 463 -4.46 19.55 21.15
N ASN A 464 -4.22 20.86 21.28
CA ASN A 464 -3.43 21.62 20.30
C ASN A 464 -1.97 21.14 20.24
N GLN A 465 -1.36 20.79 21.39
CA GLN A 465 -0.02 20.22 21.44
C GLN A 465 0.03 18.86 20.73
N LEU A 466 -0.94 17.97 21.02
CA LEU A 466 -1.05 16.67 20.38
C LEU A 466 -1.20 16.78 18.85
N LEU A 467 -2.07 17.67 18.38
CA LEU A 467 -2.24 17.91 16.95
C LEU A 467 -0.98 18.45 16.30
N ALA A 468 -0.28 19.39 16.96
CA ALA A 468 1.01 19.89 16.47
C ALA A 468 2.07 18.76 16.37
N PHE A 469 2.05 17.80 17.29
CA PHE A 469 2.89 16.61 17.21
C PHE A 469 2.51 15.75 15.99
N LEU A 470 1.23 15.42 15.82
CA LEU A 470 0.74 14.65 14.68
C LEU A 470 0.99 15.37 13.33
N ASP A 471 0.95 16.71 13.31
CA ASP A 471 1.30 17.53 12.14
C ASP A 471 2.80 17.51 11.83
N SER A 472 3.63 17.03 12.75
CA SER A 472 5.07 16.88 12.54
C SER A 472 5.45 15.49 12.01
N LEU A 473 4.57 14.51 12.02
CA LEU A 473 4.78 13.14 11.55
C LEU A 473 4.42 13.03 10.04
#